data_2345d242c83744d09776f62e76f722a3
#
_entry.id   2345d242c83744d09776f62e76f722a3
#
_cell.length_a   1.000
_cell.length_b   1.000
_cell.length_c   1.000
_cell.angle_alpha   90.00
_cell.angle_beta   90.00
_cell.angle_gamma   90.00
#
_symmetry.space_group_name_H-M   'P 1'
#
loop_
_entity.id
_entity.type
_entity.pdbx_description
1 polymer ?
#
loop_
_entity_poly.entity_id
_entity_poly.type
_entity_poly.pdbx_seq_one_letter_code
_entity_poly.pdbx_strand_id
1 'polypeptide(L)'
;MKSFRIILIVLLSYLFVGSVYASEGKGLEIATEVDIRDRGFGDTTSTMTMTLFDQYGNSTSRKIRNRTLEGTDEGDLSLVIFDTPADVKGTAFLSHTKKSGSDDQWLYLPALKRVKRIASSNQAGPFMGSEFAYEDISSQELEKYTYKYLRNEDYQGLDCFVVEYDPIDRKSGYSKQIVWIDTKEYRSHKIEFYDRKESLLKTLVYKNYSIYNGKFWRADIFEMENHQTGKKTILEFDDWKFQTGLSAKDFNKKSLKKVR
;
A
#
# COMPACT_ATOMS: atom_id res chain seq x y z
N MET A 1 25.07 37.36 34.89
CA MET A 1 25.13 36.98 33.48
C MET A 1 24.95 35.48 33.18
N LYS A 2 25.08 34.55 34.13
CA LYS A 2 24.94 33.09 33.89
C LYS A 2 23.47 32.60 33.85
N SER A 3 22.52 33.28 34.51
CA SER A 3 21.12 32.86 34.55
C SER A 3 20.33 33.13 33.25
N PHE A 4 20.70 34.12 32.46
CA PHE A 4 20.01 34.48 31.23
C PHE A 4 20.26 33.48 30.07
N ARG A 5 21.44 32.81 30.07
CA ARG A 5 21.75 31.81 29.02
C ARG A 5 21.03 30.49 29.22
N ILE A 6 20.74 30.10 30.47
CA ILE A 6 20.01 28.86 30.77
C ILE A 6 18.55 28.98 30.38
N ILE A 7 17.91 30.12 30.61
CA ILE A 7 16.51 30.37 30.22
C ILE A 7 16.33 30.35 28.70
N LEU A 8 17.31 30.89 27.93
CA LEU A 8 17.23 30.90 26.48
C LEU A 8 17.34 29.49 25.88
N ILE A 9 18.16 28.60 26.44
CA ILE A 9 18.33 27.20 25.97
C ILE A 9 17.07 26.39 26.25
N VAL A 10 16.44 26.58 27.41
CA VAL A 10 15.18 25.88 27.78
C VAL A 10 14.02 26.35 26.89
N LEU A 11 13.89 27.65 26.60
CA LEU A 11 12.88 28.18 25.69
C LEU A 11 13.05 27.66 24.25
N LEU A 12 14.29 27.54 23.74
CA LEU A 12 14.56 26.99 22.41
C LEU A 12 14.19 25.51 22.31
N SER A 13 14.44 24.72 23.38
CA SER A 13 14.07 23.29 23.39
C SER A 13 12.56 23.08 23.41
N TYR A 14 11.80 23.91 24.11
CA TYR A 14 10.32 23.85 24.10
C TYR A 14 9.70 24.21 22.76
N LEU A 15 10.28 25.19 22.03
CA LEU A 15 9.82 25.55 20.68
C LEU A 15 10.05 24.42 19.67
N PHE A 16 11.15 23.67 19.77
CA PHE A 16 11.47 22.57 18.87
C PHE A 16 10.56 21.36 19.11
N VAL A 17 10.31 21.02 20.35
CA VAL A 17 9.38 19.93 20.73
C VAL A 17 7.95 20.25 20.26
N GLY A 18 7.48 21.48 20.45
CA GLY A 18 6.15 21.88 19.98
C GLY A 18 5.97 21.77 18.47
N SER A 19 7.01 22.05 17.68
CA SER A 19 6.97 21.94 16.21
C SER A 19 6.90 20.48 15.73
N VAL A 20 7.54 19.55 16.42
CA VAL A 20 7.50 18.12 16.11
C VAL A 20 6.10 17.56 16.36
N TYR A 21 5.51 17.82 17.53
CA TYR A 21 4.14 17.38 17.84
C TYR A 21 3.08 17.94 16.89
N ALA A 22 3.22 19.20 16.48
CA ALA A 22 2.32 19.82 15.50
C ALA A 22 2.42 19.16 14.12
N SER A 23 3.62 18.72 13.72
CA SER A 23 3.89 18.03 12.46
C SER A 23 3.37 16.60 12.45
N GLU A 24 3.48 15.87 13.57
CA GLU A 24 2.91 14.53 13.74
C GLU A 24 1.38 14.57 13.77
N GLY A 25 0.78 15.50 14.52
CA GLY A 25 -0.67 15.70 14.56
C GLY A 25 -1.25 15.98 13.18
N LYS A 26 -0.62 16.88 12.40
CA LYS A 26 -1.05 17.19 11.03
C LYS A 26 -0.86 15.99 10.08
N GLY A 27 0.23 15.22 10.22
CA GLY A 27 0.46 14.02 9.42
C GLY A 27 -0.64 12.97 9.64
N LEU A 28 -0.99 12.70 10.89
CA LEU A 28 -2.07 11.80 11.25
C LEU A 28 -3.43 12.30 10.75
N GLU A 29 -3.72 13.60 10.86
CA GLU A 29 -4.95 14.21 10.36
C GLU A 29 -5.12 13.96 8.85
N ILE A 30 -4.07 14.21 8.05
CA ILE A 30 -4.08 13.98 6.60
C ILE A 30 -4.30 12.50 6.29
N ALA A 31 -3.58 11.59 6.93
CA ALA A 31 -3.73 10.15 6.72
C ALA A 31 -5.12 9.64 7.12
N THR A 32 -5.69 10.20 8.21
CA THR A 32 -7.06 9.90 8.65
C THR A 32 -8.09 10.34 7.62
N GLU A 33 -7.92 11.51 7.01
CA GLU A 33 -8.84 12.00 5.97
C GLU A 33 -8.77 11.13 4.71
N VAL A 34 -7.58 10.66 4.30
CA VAL A 34 -7.41 9.69 3.21
C VAL A 34 -8.23 8.43 3.50
N ASP A 35 -8.09 7.86 4.69
CA ASP A 35 -8.79 6.66 5.12
C ASP A 35 -10.32 6.86 5.18
N ILE A 36 -10.80 7.96 5.77
CA ILE A 36 -12.24 8.27 5.87
C ILE A 36 -12.88 8.39 4.47
N ARG A 37 -12.20 9.00 3.50
CA ARG A 37 -12.73 9.18 2.15
C ARG A 37 -12.87 7.87 1.39
N ASP A 38 -12.04 6.89 1.69
CA ASP A 38 -12.11 5.56 1.06
C ASP A 38 -13.09 4.61 1.76
N ARG A 39 -13.54 4.90 2.95
CA ARG A 39 -14.48 4.04 3.71
C ARG A 39 -15.88 4.00 3.09
N GLY A 40 -16.52 2.83 3.22
CA GLY A 40 -17.91 2.58 2.80
C GLY A 40 -18.00 2.04 1.38
N PHE A 41 -16.92 1.54 0.78
CA PHE A 41 -16.97 0.90 -0.53
C PHE A 41 -17.64 -0.49 -0.47
N GLY A 42 -17.67 -1.14 0.69
CA GLY A 42 -18.31 -2.42 0.94
C GLY A 42 -17.50 -3.58 0.38
N ASP A 43 -17.63 -3.84 -0.91
CA ASP A 43 -16.82 -4.80 -1.63
C ASP A 43 -16.49 -4.33 -3.04
N THR A 44 -15.36 -4.82 -3.58
CA THR A 44 -14.97 -4.52 -4.96
C THR A 44 -14.47 -5.77 -5.68
N THR A 45 -14.67 -5.77 -7.00
CA THR A 45 -13.99 -6.66 -7.93
C THR A 45 -13.33 -5.85 -9.04
N SER A 46 -12.19 -6.32 -9.54
CA SER A 46 -11.54 -5.77 -10.73
C SER A 46 -10.76 -6.84 -11.46
N THR A 47 -10.44 -6.58 -12.72
CA THR A 47 -9.40 -7.29 -13.45
C THR A 47 -8.12 -6.46 -13.46
N MET A 48 -6.98 -7.12 -13.58
CA MET A 48 -5.68 -6.44 -13.57
C MET A 48 -4.72 -7.15 -14.51
N THR A 49 -3.99 -6.38 -15.29
CA THR A 49 -2.79 -6.85 -16.00
C THR A 49 -1.56 -6.42 -15.22
N MET A 50 -0.74 -7.38 -14.79
CA MET A 50 0.55 -7.14 -14.14
C MET A 50 1.66 -7.40 -15.16
N THR A 51 2.39 -6.35 -15.53
CA THR A 51 3.55 -6.45 -16.44
C THR A 51 4.83 -6.22 -15.64
N LEU A 52 5.72 -7.21 -15.68
CA LEU A 52 7.02 -7.20 -15.02
C LEU A 52 8.09 -6.92 -16.06
N PHE A 53 8.96 -5.95 -15.81
CA PHE A 53 10.10 -5.60 -16.65
C PHE A 53 11.40 -5.91 -15.91
N ASP A 54 12.36 -6.53 -16.62
CA ASP A 54 13.73 -6.64 -16.14
C ASP A 54 14.51 -5.34 -16.41
N GLN A 55 15.75 -5.28 -15.93
CA GLN A 55 16.62 -4.11 -16.12
C GLN A 55 17.01 -3.85 -17.60
N TYR A 56 16.74 -4.77 -18.51
CA TYR A 56 17.02 -4.66 -19.94
C TYR A 56 15.78 -4.31 -20.76
N GLY A 57 14.62 -4.18 -20.10
CA GLY A 57 13.35 -3.86 -20.74
C GLY A 57 12.58 -5.07 -21.28
N ASN A 58 13.06 -6.30 -21.07
CA ASN A 58 12.26 -7.48 -21.40
C ASN A 58 11.08 -7.57 -20.42
N SER A 59 9.92 -8.00 -20.92
CA SER A 59 8.71 -8.04 -20.11
C SER A 59 7.97 -9.35 -20.15
N THR A 60 7.24 -9.63 -19.07
CA THR A 60 6.25 -10.70 -18.95
C THR A 60 4.98 -10.15 -18.36
N SER A 61 3.81 -10.60 -18.87
CA SER A 61 2.52 -10.12 -18.40
C SER A 61 1.67 -11.24 -17.81
N ARG A 62 0.84 -10.89 -16.83
CA ARG A 62 -0.08 -11.79 -16.14
C ARG A 62 -1.45 -11.15 -16.07
N LYS A 63 -2.50 -11.93 -16.36
CA LYS A 63 -3.87 -11.50 -16.11
C LYS A 63 -4.34 -12.01 -14.76
N ILE A 64 -4.99 -11.15 -14.01
CA ILE A 64 -5.31 -11.32 -12.60
C ILE A 64 -6.73 -10.82 -12.35
N ARG A 65 -7.47 -11.51 -11.49
CA ARG A 65 -8.73 -11.02 -10.92
C ARG A 65 -8.51 -10.68 -9.45
N ASN A 66 -9.02 -9.52 -9.06
CA ASN A 66 -8.97 -9.06 -7.68
C ASN A 66 -10.36 -9.04 -7.07
N ARG A 67 -10.44 -9.32 -5.78
CA ARG A 67 -11.63 -9.15 -4.95
C ARG A 67 -11.20 -8.56 -3.62
N THR A 68 -11.93 -7.57 -3.14
CA THR A 68 -11.72 -6.98 -1.82
C THR A 68 -13.05 -6.84 -1.11
N LEU A 69 -13.07 -7.17 0.17
CA LEU A 69 -14.19 -6.93 1.08
C LEU A 69 -13.69 -6.00 2.18
N GLU A 70 -14.36 -4.88 2.34
CA GLU A 70 -14.07 -3.90 3.38
C GLU A 70 -14.28 -4.49 4.77
N GLY A 71 -13.29 -4.33 5.63
CA GLY A 71 -13.35 -4.73 7.03
C GLY A 71 -14.03 -3.66 7.87
N THR A 72 -14.92 -4.07 8.78
CA THR A 72 -15.58 -3.16 9.73
C THR A 72 -14.85 -3.07 11.07
N ASP A 73 -14.44 -4.19 11.62
CA ASP A 73 -13.80 -4.29 12.94
C ASP A 73 -12.28 -4.47 12.82
N GLU A 74 -11.86 -5.30 11.87
CA GLU A 74 -10.47 -5.54 11.47
C GLU A 74 -10.23 -4.93 10.09
N GLY A 75 -9.03 -5.11 9.53
CA GLY A 75 -8.71 -4.65 8.18
C GLY A 75 -9.40 -5.48 7.08
N ASP A 76 -9.18 -5.09 5.86
CA ASP A 76 -9.82 -5.66 4.68
C ASP A 76 -9.42 -7.11 4.41
N LEU A 77 -10.31 -7.81 3.70
CA LEU A 77 -10.04 -9.13 3.15
C LEU A 77 -9.80 -9.00 1.64
N SER A 78 -8.68 -9.51 1.15
CA SER A 78 -8.36 -9.45 -0.27
C SER A 78 -7.99 -10.81 -0.86
N LEU A 79 -8.38 -11.03 -2.12
CA LEU A 79 -8.12 -12.25 -2.86
C LEU A 79 -7.67 -11.90 -4.28
N VAL A 80 -6.44 -12.31 -4.63
CA VAL A 80 -5.79 -12.10 -5.92
C VAL A 80 -5.65 -13.44 -6.62
N ILE A 81 -6.17 -13.59 -7.85
CA ILE A 81 -6.24 -14.86 -8.59
C ILE A 81 -5.57 -14.68 -9.94
N PHE A 82 -4.55 -15.48 -10.23
CA PHE A 82 -3.83 -15.47 -11.50
C PHE A 82 -4.55 -16.34 -12.54
N ASP A 83 -4.89 -15.75 -13.69
CA ASP A 83 -5.58 -16.44 -14.79
C ASP A 83 -4.62 -16.83 -15.91
N THR A 84 -3.59 -16.03 -16.18
CA THR A 84 -2.54 -16.29 -17.19
C THR A 84 -1.18 -15.77 -16.71
N PRO A 85 -0.07 -16.27 -17.26
CA PRO A 85 0.09 -17.41 -18.17
C PRO A 85 -0.09 -18.77 -17.46
N ALA A 86 0.09 -19.85 -18.21
CA ALA A 86 -0.21 -21.20 -17.74
C ALA A 86 0.59 -21.66 -16.51
N ASP A 87 1.84 -21.16 -16.35
CA ASP A 87 2.73 -21.49 -15.22
C ASP A 87 2.25 -20.92 -13.87
N VAL A 88 1.52 -19.81 -13.89
CA VAL A 88 0.93 -19.18 -12.68
C VAL A 88 -0.58 -19.35 -12.58
N LYS A 89 -1.22 -19.90 -13.63
CA LYS A 89 -2.68 -20.02 -13.69
C LYS A 89 -3.25 -20.79 -12.48
N GLY A 90 -4.25 -20.19 -11.83
CA GLY A 90 -4.90 -20.74 -10.63
C GLY A 90 -4.11 -20.53 -9.34
N THR A 91 -2.95 -19.88 -9.40
CA THR A 91 -2.30 -19.35 -8.20
C THR A 91 -3.24 -18.33 -7.57
N ALA A 92 -3.41 -18.41 -6.25
CA ALA A 92 -4.29 -17.48 -5.54
C ALA A 92 -3.63 -17.01 -4.25
N PHE A 93 -3.67 -15.72 -4.02
CA PHE A 93 -3.18 -15.08 -2.81
C PHE A 93 -4.36 -14.52 -2.02
N LEU A 94 -4.43 -14.88 -0.74
CA LEU A 94 -5.44 -14.40 0.20
C LEU A 94 -4.74 -13.62 1.30
N SER A 95 -5.20 -12.40 1.56
CA SER A 95 -4.79 -11.60 2.70
C SER A 95 -5.98 -11.27 3.60
N HIS A 96 -5.79 -11.45 4.89
CA HIS A 96 -6.64 -10.88 5.94
C HIS A 96 -5.81 -9.81 6.62
N THR A 97 -6.06 -8.57 6.26
CA THR A 97 -5.37 -7.42 6.83
C THR A 97 -5.81 -7.23 8.28
N LYS A 98 -4.91 -6.78 9.12
CA LYS A 98 -5.17 -6.48 10.53
C LYS A 98 -4.82 -5.03 10.82
N LYS A 99 -5.62 -4.38 11.64
CA LYS A 99 -5.33 -3.02 12.10
C LYS A 99 -4.05 -2.96 12.94
N SER A 100 -3.73 -4.04 13.65
CA SER A 100 -2.51 -4.14 14.43
C SER A 100 -1.77 -5.45 14.19
N GLY A 101 -0.43 -5.37 14.18
CA GLY A 101 0.43 -6.54 13.93
C GLY A 101 0.48 -6.95 12.47
N SER A 102 1.06 -8.10 12.22
CA SER A 102 1.25 -8.61 10.84
C SER A 102 0.00 -9.28 10.31
N ASP A 103 -0.28 -9.10 9.02
CA ASP A 103 -1.40 -9.70 8.31
C ASP A 103 -1.32 -11.22 8.26
N ASP A 104 -2.48 -11.86 8.17
CA ASP A 104 -2.55 -13.27 7.86
C ASP A 104 -2.65 -13.47 6.34
N GLN A 105 -1.60 -14.00 5.74
CA GLN A 105 -1.47 -14.16 4.30
C GLN A 105 -1.22 -15.61 3.90
N TRP A 106 -1.88 -16.03 2.81
CA TRP A 106 -1.75 -17.39 2.27
C TRP A 106 -1.63 -17.36 0.75
N LEU A 107 -0.73 -18.19 0.22
CA LEU A 107 -0.53 -18.39 -1.21
C LEU A 107 -0.87 -19.85 -1.55
N TYR A 108 -1.82 -20.04 -2.45
CA TYR A 108 -2.10 -21.33 -3.08
C TYR A 108 -1.28 -21.49 -4.34
N LEU A 109 -0.55 -22.59 -4.42
CA LEU A 109 0.27 -22.95 -5.59
C LEU A 109 -0.33 -24.22 -6.23
N PRO A 110 -1.01 -24.12 -7.39
CA PRO A 110 -1.68 -25.25 -8.05
C PRO A 110 -0.73 -26.40 -8.38
N ALA A 111 0.48 -26.10 -8.88
CA ALA A 111 1.50 -27.08 -9.22
C ALA A 111 1.89 -27.98 -8.03
N LEU A 112 1.83 -27.43 -6.81
CA LEU A 112 2.11 -28.14 -5.57
C LEU A 112 0.85 -28.64 -4.88
N LYS A 113 -0.35 -28.25 -5.33
CA LYS A 113 -1.65 -28.46 -4.69
C LYS A 113 -1.66 -28.08 -3.20
N ARG A 114 -0.87 -27.05 -2.84
CA ARG A 114 -0.63 -26.63 -1.46
C ARG A 114 -0.99 -25.16 -1.22
N VAL A 115 -1.57 -24.91 -0.05
CA VAL A 115 -1.69 -23.57 0.52
C VAL A 115 -0.52 -23.37 1.49
N LYS A 116 0.31 -22.37 1.22
CA LYS A 116 1.42 -21.95 2.10
C LYS A 116 1.00 -20.67 2.84
N ARG A 117 1.24 -20.60 4.14
CA ARG A 117 1.15 -19.35 4.89
C ARG A 117 2.42 -18.53 4.60
N ILE A 118 2.26 -17.26 4.31
CA ILE A 118 3.39 -16.32 4.24
C ILE A 118 3.72 -15.92 5.67
N ALA A 119 4.92 -16.24 6.11
CA ALA A 119 5.38 -15.82 7.43
C ALA A 119 5.54 -14.30 7.47
N SER A 120 5.28 -13.67 8.61
CA SER A 120 5.39 -12.21 8.75
C SER A 120 6.79 -11.68 8.37
N SER A 121 7.85 -12.42 8.63
CA SER A 121 9.21 -12.09 8.20
C SER A 121 9.43 -12.12 6.68
N ASN A 122 8.52 -12.72 5.92
CA ASN A 122 8.61 -12.85 4.47
C ASN A 122 7.64 -11.89 3.73
N GLN A 123 6.86 -11.10 4.46
CA GLN A 123 5.92 -10.13 3.85
C GLN A 123 6.66 -8.98 3.15
N ALA A 124 7.88 -8.66 3.56
CA ALA A 124 8.78 -7.76 2.86
C ALA A 124 9.37 -8.30 1.55
N GLY A 125 9.18 -9.60 1.26
CA GLY A 125 9.66 -10.23 0.04
C GLY A 125 8.81 -9.91 -1.18
N PRO A 126 9.35 -10.11 -2.41
CA PRO A 126 8.67 -9.75 -3.65
C PRO A 126 7.42 -10.62 -3.90
N PHE A 127 6.28 -9.97 -4.16
CA PHE A 127 5.03 -10.62 -4.50
C PHE A 127 5.12 -11.26 -5.89
N MET A 128 5.18 -12.58 -5.94
CA MET A 128 5.23 -13.36 -7.19
C MET A 128 6.32 -12.90 -8.17
N GLY A 129 7.44 -12.37 -7.66
CA GLY A 129 8.57 -11.90 -8.46
C GLY A 129 8.40 -10.50 -9.06
N SER A 130 7.36 -9.77 -8.67
CA SER A 130 7.17 -8.35 -9.01
C SER A 130 7.98 -7.43 -8.10
N GLU A 131 8.01 -6.13 -8.39
CA GLU A 131 8.60 -5.12 -7.52
C GLU A 131 7.68 -4.68 -6.36
N PHE A 132 6.45 -5.20 -6.31
CA PHE A 132 5.60 -5.11 -5.14
C PHE A 132 5.99 -6.18 -4.11
N ALA A 133 6.06 -5.82 -2.84
CA ALA A 133 6.20 -6.78 -1.75
C ALA A 133 4.83 -7.37 -1.36
N TYR A 134 4.82 -8.47 -0.63
CA TYR A 134 3.56 -9.01 -0.07
C TYR A 134 2.86 -7.99 0.85
N GLU A 135 3.61 -7.16 1.56
CA GLU A 135 3.06 -6.07 2.38
C GLU A 135 2.45 -4.93 1.56
N ASP A 136 2.85 -4.73 0.29
CA ASP A 136 2.28 -3.70 -0.59
C ASP A 136 0.94 -4.14 -1.22
N ILE A 137 0.63 -5.43 -1.23
CA ILE A 137 -0.60 -5.98 -1.83
C ILE A 137 -1.76 -6.05 -0.83
N SER A 138 -1.48 -5.89 0.45
CA SER A 138 -2.50 -5.77 1.50
C SER A 138 -2.99 -4.33 1.63
N SER A 139 -4.21 -4.14 2.17
CA SER A 139 -4.73 -2.81 2.51
C SER A 139 -3.82 -2.13 3.52
N GLN A 140 -3.66 -0.82 3.35
CA GLN A 140 -2.85 -0.01 4.24
C GLN A 140 -3.74 0.53 5.38
N GLU A 141 -3.58 -0.04 6.58
CA GLU A 141 -4.35 0.35 7.75
C GLU A 141 -3.70 1.53 8.48
N LEU A 142 -4.50 2.47 8.95
CA LEU A 142 -4.04 3.68 9.62
C LEU A 142 -3.16 3.38 10.85
N GLU A 143 -3.51 2.35 11.62
CA GLU A 143 -2.85 1.97 12.86
C GLU A 143 -1.47 1.31 12.66
N LYS A 144 -1.09 1.01 11.42
CA LYS A 144 0.21 0.36 11.12
C LYS A 144 1.39 1.31 11.00
N TYR A 145 1.12 2.63 11.00
CA TYR A 145 2.14 3.64 10.78
C TYR A 145 2.07 4.75 11.82
N THR A 146 3.19 5.43 12.02
CA THR A 146 3.21 6.78 12.56
C THR A 146 3.36 7.75 11.39
N TYR A 147 2.86 8.97 11.55
CA TYR A 147 2.70 9.92 10.46
C TYR A 147 3.35 11.24 10.82
N LYS A 148 4.07 11.83 9.85
CA LYS A 148 4.67 13.15 10.04
C LYS A 148 4.49 13.98 8.77
N TYR A 149 3.76 15.09 8.89
CA TYR A 149 3.69 16.07 7.81
C TYR A 149 5.05 16.73 7.61
N LEU A 150 5.55 16.73 6.37
CA LEU A 150 6.84 17.32 6.03
C LEU A 150 6.68 18.71 5.43
N ARG A 151 5.83 18.87 4.41
CA ARG A 151 5.63 20.12 3.66
C ARG A 151 4.48 20.00 2.67
N ASN A 152 4.08 21.11 2.08
CA ASN A 152 3.36 21.11 0.81
C ASN A 152 4.37 21.20 -0.35
N GLU A 153 4.02 20.55 -1.48
CA GLU A 153 4.84 20.55 -2.69
C GLU A 153 3.95 20.41 -3.92
N ASP A 154 4.25 21.15 -4.98
CA ASP A 154 3.63 20.89 -6.29
C ASP A 154 4.16 19.57 -6.85
N TYR A 155 3.27 18.67 -7.20
CA TYR A 155 3.58 17.44 -7.91
C TYR A 155 2.75 17.38 -9.21
N GLN A 156 3.39 17.64 -10.34
CA GLN A 156 2.76 17.63 -11.67
C GLN A 156 1.55 18.58 -11.80
N GLY A 157 1.64 19.75 -11.17
CA GLY A 157 0.58 20.75 -11.19
C GLY A 157 -0.53 20.54 -10.15
N LEU A 158 -0.34 19.60 -9.22
CA LEU A 158 -1.22 19.36 -8.08
C LEU A 158 -0.54 19.83 -6.79
N ASP A 159 -1.22 20.67 -6.02
CA ASP A 159 -0.77 20.98 -4.66
C ASP A 159 -0.95 19.75 -3.78
N CYS A 160 0.16 19.23 -3.25
CA CYS A 160 0.18 18.00 -2.47
C CYS A 160 0.73 18.24 -1.06
N PHE A 161 0.12 17.58 -0.08
CA PHE A 161 0.77 17.27 1.18
C PHE A 161 1.86 16.22 0.94
N VAL A 162 3.04 16.42 1.52
CA VAL A 162 4.09 15.41 1.58
C VAL A 162 4.16 14.91 3.02
N VAL A 163 3.86 13.63 3.21
CA VAL A 163 3.75 13.00 4.54
C VAL A 163 4.68 11.79 4.61
N GLU A 164 5.44 11.70 5.69
CA GLU A 164 6.25 10.54 6.04
C GLU A 164 5.41 9.54 6.83
N TYR A 165 5.43 8.28 6.41
CA TYR A 165 4.77 7.14 7.03
C TYR A 165 5.84 6.18 7.54
N ASP A 166 5.97 6.02 8.84
CA ASP A 166 6.95 5.13 9.46
C ASP A 166 6.24 3.84 9.93
N PRO A 167 6.58 2.67 9.36
CA PRO A 167 5.98 1.40 9.77
C PRO A 167 6.26 1.07 11.23
N ILE A 168 5.21 0.73 12.00
CA ILE A 168 5.32 0.29 13.39
C ILE A 168 5.87 -1.14 13.47
N ASP A 169 5.52 -2.01 12.50
CA ASP A 169 6.05 -3.38 12.46
C ASP A 169 7.52 -3.37 12.04
N ARG A 170 8.39 -3.75 12.95
CA ARG A 170 9.85 -3.87 12.71
C ARG A 170 10.22 -4.91 11.65
N LYS A 171 9.28 -5.76 11.22
CA LYS A 171 9.47 -6.75 10.16
C LYS A 171 9.17 -6.20 8.78
N SER A 172 8.62 -5.00 8.66
CA SER A 172 8.48 -4.31 7.38
C SER A 172 9.83 -4.21 6.66
N GLY A 173 9.82 -4.36 5.35
CA GLY A 173 10.98 -4.15 4.49
C GLY A 173 11.44 -2.70 4.43
N TYR A 174 10.60 -1.79 4.91
CA TYR A 174 10.83 -0.35 4.81
C TYR A 174 11.22 0.26 6.16
N SER A 175 12.11 1.25 6.11
CA SER A 175 12.36 2.15 7.21
C SER A 175 11.29 3.24 7.27
N LYS A 176 10.87 3.75 6.10
CA LYS A 176 9.82 4.76 5.92
C LYS A 176 9.29 4.78 4.50
N GLN A 177 8.18 5.46 4.33
CA GLN A 177 7.59 5.84 3.04
C GLN A 177 7.37 7.35 3.02
N ILE A 178 7.59 8.02 1.88
CA ILE A 178 7.22 9.42 1.68
C ILE A 178 6.08 9.44 0.66
N VAL A 179 4.95 10.01 1.04
CA VAL A 179 3.70 9.96 0.28
C VAL A 179 3.28 11.35 -0.15
N TRP A 180 2.99 11.54 -1.46
CA TRP A 180 2.41 12.76 -2.03
C TRP A 180 0.91 12.59 -2.20
N ILE A 181 0.14 13.40 -1.47
CA ILE A 181 -1.32 13.33 -1.37
C ILE A 181 -1.88 14.67 -1.81
N ASP A 182 -2.74 14.71 -2.84
CA ASP A 182 -3.32 15.98 -3.27
C ASP A 182 -4.22 16.59 -2.19
N THR A 183 -4.15 17.92 -2.06
CA THR A 183 -4.83 18.66 -0.99
C THR A 183 -6.35 18.77 -1.19
N LYS A 184 -6.85 18.44 -2.39
CA LYS A 184 -8.25 18.59 -2.75
C LYS A 184 -9.05 17.29 -2.54
N GLU A 185 -8.60 16.22 -3.15
CA GLU A 185 -9.31 14.94 -3.13
C GLU A 185 -8.65 13.92 -2.20
N TYR A 186 -7.49 14.25 -1.61
CA TYR A 186 -6.71 13.37 -0.72
C TYR A 186 -6.31 12.04 -1.36
N ARG A 187 -5.99 12.07 -2.67
CA ARG A 187 -5.49 10.91 -3.43
C ARG A 187 -3.97 10.86 -3.36
N SER A 188 -3.44 9.66 -3.19
CA SER A 188 -1.98 9.44 -3.27
C SER A 188 -1.52 9.42 -4.71
N HIS A 189 -0.55 10.25 -5.09
CA HIS A 189 -0.01 10.31 -6.46
C HIS A 189 1.35 9.66 -6.60
N LYS A 190 2.16 9.70 -5.56
CA LYS A 190 3.49 9.11 -5.52
C LYS A 190 3.82 8.60 -4.12
N ILE A 191 4.53 7.47 -4.05
CA ILE A 191 5.12 6.95 -2.82
C ILE A 191 6.58 6.61 -3.10
N GLU A 192 7.49 7.12 -2.29
CA GLU A 192 8.89 6.71 -2.25
C GLU A 192 9.10 5.79 -1.05
N PHE A 193 9.63 4.60 -1.31
CA PHE A 193 9.91 3.58 -0.29
C PHE A 193 11.40 3.55 0.01
N TYR A 194 11.74 3.64 1.28
CA TYR A 194 13.13 3.58 1.77
C TYR A 194 13.39 2.24 2.44
N ASP A 195 14.49 1.60 2.08
CA ASP A 195 14.88 0.31 2.66
C ASP A 195 15.34 0.45 4.13
N ARG A 196 15.67 -0.67 4.76
CA ARG A 196 16.12 -0.71 6.17
C ARG A 196 17.45 0.01 6.42
N LYS A 197 18.17 0.41 5.36
CA LYS A 197 19.38 1.23 5.41
C LYS A 197 19.09 2.70 5.11
N GLU A 198 17.80 3.07 5.05
CA GLU A 198 17.33 4.42 4.73
C GLU A 198 17.72 4.91 3.32
N SER A 199 18.00 3.98 2.42
CA SER A 199 18.27 4.28 1.01
C SER A 199 16.99 4.17 0.22
N LEU A 200 16.80 5.06 -0.78
CA LEU A 200 15.65 4.98 -1.70
C LEU A 200 15.70 3.63 -2.42
N LEU A 201 14.66 2.83 -2.20
CA LEU A 201 14.54 1.50 -2.77
C LEU A 201 13.75 1.54 -4.07
N LYS A 202 12.53 2.07 -4.01
CA LYS A 202 11.59 2.08 -5.12
C LYS A 202 10.61 3.23 -5.02
N THR A 203 9.99 3.56 -6.15
CA THR A 203 8.95 4.59 -6.25
C THR A 203 7.71 3.98 -6.89
N LEU A 204 6.55 4.23 -6.29
CA LEU A 204 5.24 3.93 -6.85
C LEU A 204 4.58 5.23 -7.32
N VAL A 205 4.09 5.24 -8.56
CA VAL A 205 3.31 6.34 -9.12
C VAL A 205 1.93 5.83 -9.50
N TYR A 206 0.91 6.57 -9.06
CA TYR A 206 -0.49 6.32 -9.40
C TYR A 206 -0.92 7.23 -10.55
N LYS A 207 -1.61 6.66 -11.56
CA LYS A 207 -2.04 7.39 -12.75
C LYS A 207 -3.49 7.07 -13.12
N ASN A 208 -4.10 7.96 -13.88
CA ASN A 208 -5.42 7.77 -14.47
C ASN A 208 -6.50 7.49 -13.40
N TYR A 209 -6.69 8.45 -12.50
CA TYR A 209 -7.73 8.35 -11.49
C TYR A 209 -9.12 8.50 -12.10
N SER A 210 -10.01 7.57 -11.76
CA SER A 210 -11.44 7.60 -12.06
C SER A 210 -12.25 7.57 -10.77
N ILE A 211 -13.42 8.23 -10.76
CA ILE A 211 -14.33 8.23 -9.62
C ILE A 211 -15.44 7.21 -9.83
N TYR A 212 -15.68 6.37 -8.85
CA TYR A 212 -16.72 5.34 -8.87
C TYR A 212 -17.79 5.63 -7.81
N ASN A 213 -19.05 5.34 -8.14
CA ASN A 213 -20.20 5.63 -7.28
C ASN A 213 -20.26 7.07 -6.76
N GLY A 214 -19.66 8.03 -7.51
CA GLY A 214 -19.58 9.44 -7.13
C GLY A 214 -18.74 9.76 -5.89
N LYS A 215 -18.02 8.77 -5.35
CA LYS A 215 -17.26 8.91 -4.10
C LYS A 215 -15.85 8.32 -4.17
N PHE A 216 -15.69 7.08 -4.68
CA PHE A 216 -14.46 6.33 -4.53
C PHE A 216 -13.51 6.59 -5.70
N TRP A 217 -12.35 7.17 -5.42
CA TRP A 217 -11.30 7.34 -6.39
C TRP A 217 -10.46 6.06 -6.51
N ARG A 218 -10.23 5.60 -7.74
CA ARG A 218 -9.31 4.50 -8.03
C ARG A 218 -8.38 4.91 -9.15
N ALA A 219 -7.10 4.67 -8.99
CA ALA A 219 -6.13 4.83 -10.08
C ALA A 219 -6.14 3.56 -10.93
N ASP A 220 -6.15 3.72 -12.25
CA ASP A 220 -6.15 2.59 -13.18
C ASP A 220 -4.73 2.04 -13.38
N ILE A 221 -3.68 2.82 -13.10
CA ILE A 221 -2.29 2.42 -13.30
C ILE A 221 -1.49 2.64 -12.03
N PHE A 222 -0.80 1.59 -11.58
CA PHE A 222 0.22 1.62 -10.53
C PHE A 222 1.56 1.27 -11.18
N GLU A 223 2.50 2.19 -11.18
CA GLU A 223 3.83 2.00 -11.76
C GLU A 223 4.89 2.00 -10.67
N MET A 224 5.47 0.83 -10.39
CA MET A 224 6.51 0.62 -9.40
C MET A 224 7.87 0.46 -10.09
N GLU A 225 8.81 1.34 -9.78
CA GLU A 225 10.19 1.29 -10.27
C GLU A 225 11.15 1.06 -9.10
N ASN A 226 12.01 0.06 -9.21
CA ASN A 226 13.04 -0.24 -8.23
C ASN A 226 14.39 0.36 -8.66
N HIS A 227 14.83 1.38 -7.94
CA HIS A 227 16.04 2.15 -8.25
C HIS A 227 17.34 1.39 -7.99
N GLN A 228 17.29 0.34 -7.14
CA GLN A 228 18.47 -0.46 -6.82
C GLN A 228 18.69 -1.59 -7.81
N THR A 229 17.63 -2.07 -8.47
CA THR A 229 17.71 -3.18 -9.42
C THR A 229 17.46 -2.78 -10.87
N GLY A 230 16.91 -1.58 -11.11
CA GLY A 230 16.49 -1.12 -12.44
C GLY A 230 15.27 -1.87 -13.00
N LYS A 231 14.59 -2.67 -12.16
CA LYS A 231 13.38 -3.41 -12.54
C LYS A 231 12.13 -2.57 -12.32
N LYS A 232 11.06 -2.94 -13.03
CA LYS A 232 9.79 -2.23 -12.96
C LYS A 232 8.62 -3.21 -12.99
N THR A 233 7.53 -2.85 -12.34
CA THR A 233 6.26 -3.55 -12.46
C THR A 233 5.15 -2.54 -12.68
N ILE A 234 4.29 -2.79 -13.66
CA ILE A 234 3.10 -1.99 -13.93
C ILE A 234 1.87 -2.86 -13.64
N LEU A 235 0.94 -2.33 -12.86
CA LEU A 235 -0.38 -2.89 -12.66
C LEU A 235 -1.38 -1.99 -13.39
N GLU A 236 -2.13 -2.55 -14.33
CA GLU A 236 -3.19 -1.87 -15.06
C GLU A 236 -4.52 -2.50 -14.67
N PHE A 237 -5.38 -1.72 -14.02
CA PHE A 237 -6.66 -2.16 -13.51
C PHE A 237 -7.77 -1.80 -14.48
N ASP A 238 -8.69 -2.75 -14.68
CA ASP A 238 -9.88 -2.61 -15.50
C ASP A 238 -11.10 -3.17 -14.76
N ASP A 239 -12.30 -2.86 -15.28
CA ASP A 239 -13.58 -3.47 -14.91
C ASP A 239 -13.88 -3.39 -13.40
N TRP A 240 -13.61 -2.23 -12.79
CA TRP A 240 -13.95 -1.99 -11.40
C TRP A 240 -15.46 -2.08 -11.17
N LYS A 241 -15.86 -2.92 -10.22
CA LYS A 241 -17.23 -3.05 -9.74
C LYS A 241 -17.26 -2.96 -8.23
N PHE A 242 -18.25 -2.27 -7.73
CA PHE A 242 -18.46 -2.04 -6.30
C PHE A 242 -19.76 -2.68 -5.86
N GLN A 243 -19.85 -3.10 -4.60
CA GLN A 243 -21.04 -3.65 -3.98
C GLN A 243 -21.59 -4.85 -4.76
N THR A 244 -20.70 -5.78 -5.09
CA THR A 244 -21.00 -6.97 -5.90
C THR A 244 -21.61 -8.10 -5.07
N GLY A 245 -21.73 -7.93 -3.76
CA GLY A 245 -22.33 -8.88 -2.83
C GLY A 245 -21.34 -9.92 -2.30
N LEU A 246 -20.03 -9.61 -2.31
CA LEU A 246 -19.03 -10.46 -1.67
C LEU A 246 -19.24 -10.50 -0.15
N SER A 247 -18.83 -11.60 0.45
CA SER A 247 -18.94 -11.84 1.89
C SER A 247 -17.69 -12.50 2.43
N ALA A 248 -17.48 -12.53 3.75
CA ALA A 248 -16.33 -13.18 4.38
C ALA A 248 -16.18 -14.68 3.99
N LYS A 249 -17.27 -15.31 3.50
CA LYS A 249 -17.22 -16.70 3.01
C LYS A 249 -16.39 -16.85 1.73
N ASP A 250 -16.27 -15.78 0.94
CA ASP A 250 -15.51 -15.75 -0.31
C ASP A 250 -14.01 -15.65 -0.06
N PHE A 251 -13.61 -15.18 1.13
CA PHE A 251 -12.22 -14.96 1.55
C PHE A 251 -11.74 -16.04 2.53
N ASN A 252 -12.00 -17.30 2.22
CA ASN A 252 -11.75 -18.42 3.09
C ASN A 252 -10.54 -19.21 2.61
N LYS A 253 -9.61 -19.52 3.51
CA LYS A 253 -8.43 -20.35 3.22
C LYS A 253 -8.77 -21.71 2.57
N LYS A 254 -9.93 -22.30 2.92
CA LYS A 254 -10.38 -23.57 2.32
C LYS A 254 -10.84 -23.38 0.88
N SER A 255 -11.34 -22.20 0.50
CA SER A 255 -11.82 -21.91 -0.86
C SER A 255 -10.68 -21.67 -1.83
N LEU A 256 -9.47 -21.30 -1.37
CA LEU A 256 -8.30 -21.07 -2.23
C LEU A 256 -8.01 -22.20 -3.22
N LYS A 257 -8.27 -23.47 -2.81
CA LYS A 257 -8.08 -24.64 -3.69
C LYS A 257 -9.16 -24.81 -4.75
N LYS A 258 -10.28 -24.07 -4.62
CA LYS A 258 -11.46 -24.16 -5.49
C LYS A 258 -11.60 -22.96 -6.42
N VAL A 259 -10.74 -21.95 -6.27
CA VAL A 259 -10.74 -20.76 -7.11
C VAL A 259 -10.28 -21.18 -8.51
N ARG A 260 -11.17 -21.04 -9.50
CA ARG A 260 -10.91 -21.32 -10.91
C ARG A 260 -11.17 -20.07 -11.72
#